data_5941f2bc7cfeb884119b53a82b2073f7
#
_entry.id   5941f2bc7cfeb884119b53a82b2073f7
#
_cell.length_a   1.000
_cell.length_b   1.000
_cell.length_c   1.000
_cell.angle_alpha   90.00
_cell.angle_beta   90.00
_cell.angle_gamma   90.00
#
_symmetry.space_group_name_H-M   'P 1'
#
loop_
_entity.id
_entity.type
_entity.pdbx_description
1 polymer ?
#
loop_
_entity_poly.entity_id
_entity_poly.type
_entity_poly.pdbx_seq_one_letter_code
_entity_poly.pdbx_strand_id
1 'polypeptide(L)'
;MELARGILGVFSLLLILYLFSNNRKQISYRLVFAGILLQLIFALLLLKVPLVKDFIQTLSQGVVQLTEFSYQGATFVFGKLASDATSFGTVVAFRVLPSILFFSALSALLYHWGVLQRIVYILAWLMKRTMKISGPECLAMSANVFVGQTEAPLLVRPYLDKMTKSEILCLMTGGFATIAGGVFAAYVAFLGGESPTEQAIFAKHLLTASLMSAPAAIICAKMILPEAEIQNDSFKLVDEQKSTNIFDALTSGTSQGLLLAFNVGAILIVFTGMVALANFLLSDVLVKPLGIDSLLGIDVSFFTLENLLGWFFAPVAWLIGVDSVDIHLVGQLLGEKLVLNEFVAYSNLGEFKEHSKLHSERSVILASYALCGFANFASVGIQVAGIAILAPSQRKNLTKLGWKALMAGTIACLLSASVVNLVI
;
A
#
# COMPACT_ATOMS: atom_id res chain seq x y z
N MET A 1 -5.39 -5.73 27.25
CA MET A 1 -5.38 -4.30 26.87
C MET A 1 -5.34 -4.12 25.33
N GLU A 2 -4.57 -4.90 24.64
CA GLU A 2 -4.32 -4.80 23.18
C GLU A 2 -5.56 -5.06 22.32
N LEU A 3 -6.35 -6.10 22.63
CA LEU A 3 -7.61 -6.38 21.93
C LEU A 3 -8.60 -5.20 22.04
N ALA A 4 -8.69 -4.58 23.21
CA ALA A 4 -9.56 -3.41 23.43
C ALA A 4 -9.09 -2.20 22.58
N ARG A 5 -7.78 -2.00 22.43
CA ARG A 5 -7.21 -0.94 21.56
C ARG A 5 -7.51 -1.22 20.09
N GLY A 6 -7.39 -2.48 19.63
CA GLY A 6 -7.77 -2.85 18.27
C GLY A 6 -9.24 -2.59 17.97
N ILE A 7 -10.14 -2.94 18.88
CA ILE A 7 -11.59 -2.64 18.75
C ILE A 7 -11.82 -1.12 18.73
N LEU A 8 -11.17 -0.38 19.62
CA LEU A 8 -11.24 1.09 19.68
C LEU A 8 -10.75 1.70 18.36
N GLY A 9 -9.65 1.16 17.79
CA GLY A 9 -9.10 1.59 16.51
C GLY A 9 -10.10 1.41 15.36
N VAL A 10 -10.66 0.22 15.22
CA VAL A 10 -11.68 -0.05 14.20
C VAL A 10 -12.88 0.89 14.37
N PHE A 11 -13.39 1.04 15.59
CA PHE A 11 -14.54 1.90 15.86
C PHE A 11 -14.24 3.38 15.55
N SER A 12 -13.09 3.89 15.99
CA SER A 12 -12.71 5.29 15.78
C SER A 12 -12.48 5.62 14.32
N LEU A 13 -11.85 4.71 13.56
CA LEU A 13 -11.66 4.88 12.11
C LEU A 13 -13.00 4.88 11.36
N LEU A 14 -13.93 3.99 11.73
CA LEU A 14 -15.30 4.01 11.18
C LEU A 14 -16.07 5.27 11.57
N LEU A 15 -15.88 5.78 12.79
CA LEU A 15 -16.48 7.04 13.23
C LEU A 15 -15.95 8.23 12.42
N ILE A 16 -14.64 8.28 12.16
CA ILE A 16 -14.05 9.31 11.29
C ILE A 16 -14.69 9.25 9.90
N LEU A 17 -14.78 8.07 9.27
CA LEU A 17 -15.45 7.91 7.97
C LEU A 17 -16.92 8.36 8.00
N TYR A 18 -17.64 8.05 9.08
CA TYR A 18 -19.02 8.47 9.27
C TYR A 18 -19.16 10.00 9.36
N LEU A 19 -18.23 10.66 10.06
CA LEU A 19 -18.20 12.13 10.18
C LEU A 19 -17.94 12.81 8.83
N PHE A 20 -17.06 12.26 8.01
CA PHE A 20 -16.72 12.77 6.67
C PHE A 20 -17.65 12.27 5.55
N SER A 21 -18.68 11.50 5.88
CA SER A 21 -19.64 10.99 4.89
C SER A 21 -20.48 12.09 4.24
N ASN A 22 -20.60 12.03 2.94
CA ASN A 22 -21.46 12.93 2.17
C ASN A 22 -22.96 12.73 2.47
N ASN A 23 -23.37 11.49 2.78
CA ASN A 23 -24.76 11.15 3.09
C ASN A 23 -24.83 10.02 4.11
N ARG A 24 -24.81 10.36 5.39
CA ARG A 24 -24.82 9.41 6.49
C ARG A 24 -26.00 8.46 6.51
N LYS A 25 -27.17 8.89 5.97
CA LYS A 25 -28.40 8.09 5.94
C LYS A 25 -28.37 6.97 4.91
N GLN A 26 -27.51 7.08 3.89
CA GLN A 26 -27.39 6.10 2.83
C GLN A 26 -26.22 5.10 3.06
N ILE A 27 -25.51 5.22 4.18
CA ILE A 27 -24.44 4.27 4.52
C ILE A 27 -25.07 2.87 4.71
N SER A 28 -24.59 1.91 3.94
CA SER A 28 -24.98 0.50 4.08
C SER A 28 -24.23 -0.16 5.22
N TYR A 29 -24.82 -0.20 6.41
CA TYR A 29 -24.22 -0.88 7.57
C TYR A 29 -23.96 -2.37 7.33
N ARG A 30 -24.80 -3.00 6.47
CA ARG A 30 -24.59 -4.38 6.03
C ARG A 30 -23.26 -4.54 5.28
N LEU A 31 -22.93 -3.60 4.38
CA LEU A 31 -21.67 -3.59 3.63
C LEU A 31 -20.48 -3.43 4.58
N VAL A 32 -20.57 -2.47 5.52
CA VAL A 32 -19.54 -2.21 6.52
C VAL A 32 -19.28 -3.46 7.36
N PHE A 33 -20.33 -4.07 7.91
CA PHE A 33 -20.22 -5.30 8.69
C PHE A 33 -19.64 -6.47 7.88
N ALA A 34 -20.15 -6.69 6.66
CA ALA A 34 -19.66 -7.76 5.78
C ALA A 34 -18.18 -7.55 5.42
N GLY A 35 -17.76 -6.31 5.17
CA GLY A 35 -16.37 -5.99 4.86
C GLY A 35 -15.42 -6.17 6.05
N ILE A 36 -15.81 -5.75 7.26
CA ILE A 36 -15.03 -6.00 8.49
C ILE A 36 -14.93 -7.51 8.76
N LEU A 37 -16.06 -8.23 8.63
CA LEU A 37 -16.06 -9.67 8.81
C LEU A 37 -15.14 -10.36 7.78
N LEU A 38 -15.16 -9.92 6.53
CA LEU A 38 -14.30 -10.47 5.48
C LEU A 38 -12.81 -10.20 5.76
N GLN A 39 -12.45 -9.00 6.24
CA GLN A 39 -11.09 -8.69 6.69
C GLN A 39 -10.66 -9.61 7.86
N LEU A 40 -11.53 -9.78 8.85
CA LEU A 40 -11.25 -10.63 10.00
C LEU A 40 -11.09 -12.09 9.58
N ILE A 41 -11.94 -12.58 8.67
CA ILE A 41 -11.81 -13.92 8.09
C ILE A 41 -10.49 -14.07 7.36
N PHE A 42 -10.08 -13.12 6.53
CA PHE A 42 -8.78 -13.16 5.85
C PHE A 42 -7.63 -13.17 6.86
N ALA A 43 -7.64 -12.28 7.86
CA ALA A 43 -6.61 -12.26 8.89
C ALA A 43 -6.51 -13.61 9.65
N LEU A 44 -7.65 -14.16 10.10
CA LEU A 44 -7.67 -15.44 10.81
C LEU A 44 -7.23 -16.62 9.92
N LEU A 45 -7.74 -16.70 8.70
CA LEU A 45 -7.39 -17.77 7.77
C LEU A 45 -5.90 -17.76 7.43
N LEU A 46 -5.35 -16.58 7.08
CA LEU A 46 -3.99 -16.47 6.57
C LEU A 46 -2.93 -16.51 7.69
N LEU A 47 -3.28 -16.07 8.92
CA LEU A 47 -2.32 -15.97 10.02
C LEU A 47 -2.44 -17.09 11.05
N LYS A 48 -3.63 -17.67 11.27
CA LYS A 48 -3.87 -18.64 12.37
C LYS A 48 -4.24 -20.04 11.92
N VAL A 49 -4.91 -20.24 10.76
CA VAL A 49 -5.32 -21.58 10.32
C VAL A 49 -4.11 -22.35 9.79
N PRO A 50 -3.71 -23.50 10.41
CA PRO A 50 -2.46 -24.17 10.09
C PRO A 50 -2.30 -24.52 8.60
N LEU A 51 -3.31 -25.17 8.00
CA LEU A 51 -3.27 -25.58 6.58
C LEU A 51 -3.07 -24.38 5.63
N VAL A 52 -3.78 -23.28 5.89
CA VAL A 52 -3.68 -22.06 5.06
C VAL A 52 -2.36 -21.33 5.35
N LYS A 53 -1.96 -21.29 6.62
CA LYS A 53 -0.66 -20.72 7.04
C LYS A 53 0.49 -21.44 6.33
N ASP A 54 0.48 -22.77 6.28
CA ASP A 54 1.53 -23.57 5.62
C ASP A 54 1.54 -23.33 4.11
N PHE A 55 0.36 -23.23 3.48
CA PHE A 55 0.25 -22.86 2.06
C PHE A 55 0.82 -21.45 1.79
N ILE A 56 0.45 -20.46 2.59
CA ILE A 56 0.95 -19.08 2.46
C ILE A 56 2.46 -19.02 2.75
N GLN A 57 2.96 -19.81 3.70
CA GLN A 57 4.39 -19.91 3.96
C GLN A 57 5.15 -20.48 2.77
N THR A 58 4.63 -21.55 2.14
CA THR A 58 5.20 -22.10 0.90
C THR A 58 5.20 -21.07 -0.23
N LEU A 59 4.10 -20.32 -0.38
CA LEU A 59 4.02 -19.25 -1.37
C LEU A 59 5.04 -18.14 -1.07
N SER A 60 5.19 -17.76 0.18
CA SER A 60 6.16 -16.74 0.63
C SER A 60 7.61 -17.19 0.38
N GLN A 61 7.92 -18.47 0.64
CA GLN A 61 9.22 -19.05 0.29
C GLN A 61 9.46 -19.03 -1.24
N GLY A 62 8.42 -19.29 -2.02
CA GLY A 62 8.47 -19.12 -3.48
C GLY A 62 8.80 -17.68 -3.90
N VAL A 63 8.23 -16.68 -3.23
CA VAL A 63 8.57 -15.27 -3.49
C VAL A 63 10.05 -14.99 -3.15
N VAL A 64 10.54 -15.50 -2.02
CA VAL A 64 11.96 -15.35 -1.64
C VAL A 64 12.86 -15.99 -2.70
N GLN A 65 12.52 -17.17 -3.20
CA GLN A 65 13.29 -17.82 -4.26
C GLN A 65 13.26 -17.01 -5.58
N LEU A 66 12.12 -16.44 -5.93
CA LEU A 66 12.02 -15.54 -7.09
C LEU A 66 12.86 -14.27 -6.90
N THR A 67 12.96 -13.74 -5.69
CA THR A 67 13.83 -12.60 -5.37
C THR A 67 15.30 -12.97 -5.59
N GLU A 68 15.70 -14.20 -5.22
CA GLU A 68 17.05 -14.70 -5.48
C GLU A 68 17.36 -14.77 -6.98
N PHE A 69 16.42 -15.18 -7.83
CA PHE A 69 16.61 -15.14 -9.29
C PHE A 69 16.78 -13.71 -9.80
N SER A 70 16.06 -12.75 -9.23
CA SER A 70 16.27 -11.34 -9.52
C SER A 70 17.69 -10.87 -9.15
N TYR A 71 18.21 -11.30 -7.99
CA TYR A 71 19.58 -10.99 -7.57
C TYR A 71 20.63 -11.59 -8.51
N GLN A 72 20.43 -12.80 -9.02
CA GLN A 72 21.31 -13.39 -10.01
C GLN A 72 21.37 -12.53 -11.27
N GLY A 73 20.21 -12.06 -11.77
CA GLY A 73 20.13 -11.13 -12.89
C GLY A 73 20.83 -9.79 -12.63
N ALA A 74 20.59 -9.21 -11.45
CA ALA A 74 21.25 -7.96 -11.03
C ALA A 74 22.77 -8.13 -10.90
N THR A 75 23.22 -9.23 -10.33
CA THR A 75 24.66 -9.56 -10.18
C THR A 75 25.32 -9.75 -11.54
N PHE A 76 24.66 -10.36 -12.50
CA PHE A 76 25.17 -10.50 -13.86
C PHE A 76 25.41 -9.14 -14.53
N VAL A 77 24.51 -8.17 -14.32
CA VAL A 77 24.59 -6.85 -14.95
C VAL A 77 25.54 -5.91 -14.17
N PHE A 78 25.45 -5.88 -12.84
CA PHE A 78 26.11 -4.89 -11.99
C PHE A 78 27.31 -5.44 -11.19
N GLY A 79 27.57 -6.75 -11.28
CA GLY A 79 28.68 -7.38 -10.60
C GLY A 79 28.66 -7.18 -9.08
N LYS A 80 29.81 -6.79 -8.51
CA LYS A 80 29.98 -6.60 -7.07
C LYS A 80 29.09 -5.51 -6.46
N LEU A 81 28.64 -4.53 -7.23
CA LEU A 81 27.72 -3.49 -6.74
C LEU A 81 26.37 -4.06 -6.30
N ALA A 82 25.93 -5.17 -6.88
CA ALA A 82 24.72 -5.87 -6.48
C ALA A 82 24.99 -6.96 -5.43
N SER A 83 26.14 -7.66 -5.51
CA SER A 83 26.40 -8.86 -4.69
C SER A 83 27.20 -8.64 -3.40
N ASP A 84 28.00 -7.58 -3.32
CA ASP A 84 28.90 -7.36 -2.17
C ASP A 84 28.36 -6.28 -1.23
N ALA A 85 27.46 -6.72 -0.34
CA ALA A 85 26.91 -5.84 0.70
C ALA A 85 27.93 -5.54 1.83
N THR A 86 29.01 -6.31 1.94
CA THR A 86 30.02 -6.10 3.00
C THR A 86 30.93 -4.91 2.69
N SER A 87 31.26 -4.67 1.43
CA SER A 87 32.15 -3.57 1.02
C SER A 87 31.41 -2.26 0.73
N PHE A 88 30.16 -2.34 0.19
CA PHE A 88 29.41 -1.17 -0.26
C PHE A 88 28.13 -0.92 0.53
N GLY A 89 27.75 -1.81 1.47
CA GLY A 89 26.42 -1.81 2.04
C GLY A 89 25.34 -2.23 1.03
N THR A 90 24.09 -2.19 1.42
CA THR A 90 22.99 -2.49 0.52
C THR A 90 22.66 -1.27 -0.35
N VAL A 91 23.19 -1.26 -1.57
CA VAL A 91 22.90 -0.19 -2.55
C VAL A 91 21.55 -0.43 -3.21
N VAL A 92 20.54 0.35 -2.81
CA VAL A 92 19.14 0.23 -3.28
C VAL A 92 19.06 0.20 -4.81
N ALA A 93 19.83 1.04 -5.51
CA ALA A 93 19.82 1.15 -6.96
C ALA A 93 20.23 -0.16 -7.67
N PHE A 94 21.11 -0.95 -7.09
CA PHE A 94 21.67 -2.15 -7.74
C PHE A 94 21.11 -3.46 -7.15
N ARG A 95 20.44 -3.41 -6.01
CA ARG A 95 19.91 -4.60 -5.34
C ARG A 95 18.38 -4.60 -5.31
N VAL A 96 17.76 -3.48 -4.92
CA VAL A 96 16.30 -3.40 -4.75
C VAL A 96 15.60 -3.00 -6.04
N LEU A 97 16.06 -1.95 -6.76
CA LEU A 97 15.37 -1.52 -7.97
C LEU A 97 15.33 -2.58 -9.09
N PRO A 98 16.37 -3.43 -9.31
CA PRO A 98 16.28 -4.52 -10.27
C PRO A 98 15.19 -5.55 -9.96
N SER A 99 14.83 -5.76 -8.68
CA SER A 99 13.74 -6.66 -8.34
C SER A 99 12.40 -6.16 -8.89
N ILE A 100 12.19 -4.85 -8.96
CA ILE A 100 10.99 -4.24 -9.55
C ILE A 100 10.85 -4.63 -11.03
N LEU A 101 11.97 -4.63 -11.78
CA LEU A 101 11.99 -5.04 -13.21
C LEU A 101 11.56 -6.51 -13.33
N PHE A 102 12.20 -7.38 -12.55
CA PHE A 102 11.96 -8.82 -12.61
C PHE A 102 10.51 -9.16 -12.25
N PHE A 103 10.00 -8.60 -11.13
CA PHE A 103 8.63 -8.88 -10.70
C PHE A 103 7.57 -8.25 -11.60
N SER A 104 7.85 -7.11 -12.25
CA SER A 104 6.97 -6.53 -13.27
C SER A 104 6.89 -7.42 -14.51
N ALA A 105 8.02 -7.93 -14.99
CA ALA A 105 8.06 -8.88 -16.11
C ALA A 105 7.35 -10.19 -15.77
N LEU A 106 7.55 -10.72 -14.55
CA LEU A 106 6.87 -11.92 -14.07
C LEU A 106 5.36 -11.70 -13.95
N SER A 107 4.92 -10.56 -13.44
CA SER A 107 3.50 -10.20 -13.35
C SER A 107 2.84 -10.14 -14.72
N ALA A 108 3.52 -9.53 -15.71
CA ALA A 108 3.04 -9.48 -17.09
C ALA A 108 2.92 -10.89 -17.71
N LEU A 109 3.85 -11.78 -17.39
CA LEU A 109 3.82 -13.19 -17.83
C LEU A 109 2.65 -13.95 -17.21
N LEU A 110 2.45 -13.82 -15.90
CA LEU A 110 1.31 -14.43 -15.19
C LEU A 110 -0.04 -13.90 -15.71
N TYR A 111 -0.06 -12.62 -16.09
CA TYR A 111 -1.22 -12.02 -16.76
C TYR A 111 -1.43 -12.65 -18.15
N HIS A 112 -0.39 -12.78 -18.98
CA HIS A 112 -0.46 -13.42 -20.31
C HIS A 112 -1.02 -14.85 -20.24
N TRP A 113 -0.62 -15.64 -19.24
CA TRP A 113 -1.12 -17.01 -19.02
C TRP A 113 -2.54 -17.08 -18.45
N GLY A 114 -3.14 -15.94 -18.08
CA GLY A 114 -4.48 -15.92 -17.51
C GLY A 114 -4.55 -16.36 -16.04
N VAL A 115 -3.42 -16.50 -15.37
CA VAL A 115 -3.36 -16.92 -13.94
C VAL A 115 -3.91 -15.79 -13.06
N LEU A 116 -3.39 -14.57 -13.24
CA LEU A 116 -3.84 -13.40 -12.46
C LEU A 116 -5.32 -13.11 -12.69
N GLN A 117 -5.81 -13.21 -13.92
CA GLN A 117 -7.23 -12.97 -14.23
C GLN A 117 -8.15 -13.95 -13.49
N ARG A 118 -7.76 -15.24 -13.37
CA ARG A 118 -8.54 -16.22 -12.63
C ARG A 118 -8.59 -15.90 -11.14
N ILE A 119 -7.46 -15.52 -10.55
CA ILE A 119 -7.37 -15.14 -9.13
C ILE A 119 -8.22 -13.89 -8.86
N VAL A 120 -8.06 -12.87 -9.70
CA VAL A 120 -8.84 -11.62 -9.64
C VAL A 120 -10.35 -11.92 -9.73
N TYR A 121 -10.75 -12.80 -10.66
CA TYR A 121 -12.15 -13.18 -10.83
C TYR A 121 -12.73 -13.87 -9.60
N ILE A 122 -11.99 -14.82 -9.00
CA ILE A 122 -12.42 -15.53 -7.78
C ILE A 122 -12.60 -14.53 -6.61
N LEU A 123 -11.65 -13.65 -6.40
CA LEU A 123 -11.71 -12.64 -5.34
C LEU A 123 -12.86 -11.65 -5.59
N ALA A 124 -13.03 -11.21 -6.83
CA ALA A 124 -14.12 -10.32 -7.23
C ALA A 124 -15.50 -10.98 -7.04
N TRP A 125 -15.63 -12.27 -7.38
CA TRP A 125 -16.85 -13.03 -7.14
C TRP A 125 -17.18 -13.12 -5.64
N LEU A 126 -16.18 -13.39 -4.81
CA LEU A 126 -16.35 -13.43 -3.35
C LEU A 126 -16.83 -12.08 -2.82
N MET A 127 -16.20 -10.97 -3.22
CA MET A 127 -16.58 -9.63 -2.78
C MET A 127 -17.98 -9.23 -3.30
N LYS A 128 -18.30 -9.54 -4.55
CA LYS A 128 -19.65 -9.31 -5.11
C LYS A 128 -20.72 -10.03 -4.30
N ARG A 129 -20.48 -11.27 -3.92
CA ARG A 129 -21.44 -12.09 -3.17
C ARG A 129 -21.61 -11.62 -1.71
N THR A 130 -20.53 -11.17 -1.08
CA THR A 130 -20.54 -10.77 0.34
C THR A 130 -20.94 -9.32 0.54
N MET A 131 -20.36 -8.39 -0.22
CA MET A 131 -20.50 -6.95 -0.04
C MET A 131 -21.59 -6.32 -0.93
N LYS A 132 -22.05 -7.04 -1.97
CA LYS A 132 -23.13 -6.60 -2.90
C LYS A 132 -22.88 -5.23 -3.53
N ILE A 133 -21.69 -5.02 -4.05
CA ILE A 133 -21.29 -3.87 -4.87
C ILE A 133 -21.31 -4.24 -6.35
N SER A 134 -21.10 -3.26 -7.25
CA SER A 134 -21.15 -3.50 -8.69
C SER A 134 -20.05 -4.45 -9.18
N GLY A 135 -20.29 -5.07 -10.35
CA GLY A 135 -19.30 -5.96 -10.97
C GLY A 135 -17.97 -5.27 -11.27
N PRO A 136 -17.99 -4.10 -11.96
CA PRO A 136 -16.77 -3.34 -12.23
C PRO A 136 -15.97 -2.94 -10.98
N GLU A 137 -16.66 -2.55 -9.89
CA GLU A 137 -15.98 -2.25 -8.62
C GLU A 137 -15.28 -3.48 -8.04
N CYS A 138 -15.98 -4.64 -8.01
CA CYS A 138 -15.37 -5.89 -7.50
C CYS A 138 -14.14 -6.28 -8.31
N LEU A 139 -14.21 -6.18 -9.64
CA LEU A 139 -13.11 -6.50 -10.54
C LEU A 139 -11.92 -5.56 -10.33
N ALA A 140 -12.18 -4.25 -10.25
CA ALA A 140 -11.14 -3.25 -10.03
C ALA A 140 -10.47 -3.42 -8.65
N MET A 141 -11.26 -3.62 -7.59
CA MET A 141 -10.73 -3.85 -6.23
C MET A 141 -9.88 -5.10 -6.16
N SER A 142 -10.35 -6.21 -6.74
CA SER A 142 -9.61 -7.47 -6.76
C SER A 142 -8.33 -7.39 -7.60
N ALA A 143 -8.36 -6.62 -8.69
CA ALA A 143 -7.20 -6.38 -9.51
C ALA A 143 -6.13 -5.58 -8.75
N ASN A 144 -6.53 -4.52 -8.04
CA ASN A 144 -5.62 -3.69 -7.25
C ASN A 144 -4.80 -4.47 -6.21
N VAL A 145 -5.28 -5.63 -5.75
CA VAL A 145 -4.52 -6.50 -4.82
C VAL A 145 -3.21 -7.01 -5.44
N PHE A 146 -3.16 -7.16 -6.76
CA PHE A 146 -2.05 -7.81 -7.48
C PHE A 146 -1.33 -6.87 -8.44
N VAL A 147 -2.08 -5.95 -9.06
CA VAL A 147 -1.56 -4.99 -10.03
C VAL A 147 -1.62 -3.56 -9.46
N GLY A 148 -0.87 -2.66 -10.05
CA GLY A 148 -0.77 -1.29 -9.55
C GLY A 148 -2.03 -0.46 -9.77
N GLN A 149 -2.05 0.71 -9.12
CA GLN A 149 -3.13 1.69 -9.18
C GLN A 149 -3.39 2.27 -10.58
N THR A 150 -2.45 2.14 -11.50
CA THR A 150 -2.54 2.56 -12.92
C THR A 150 -2.99 1.43 -13.83
N GLU A 151 -2.79 0.20 -13.44
CA GLU A 151 -3.06 -1.01 -14.23
C GLU A 151 -4.47 -1.56 -13.96
N ALA A 152 -4.93 -1.56 -12.72
CA ALA A 152 -6.26 -2.05 -12.37
C ALA A 152 -7.41 -1.31 -13.12
N PRO A 153 -7.36 0.01 -13.35
CA PRO A 153 -8.35 0.71 -14.17
C PRO A 153 -8.44 0.19 -15.61
N LEU A 154 -7.34 -0.33 -16.18
CA LEU A 154 -7.35 -0.90 -17.54
C LEU A 154 -8.28 -2.12 -17.65
N LEU A 155 -8.35 -2.94 -16.59
CA LEU A 155 -9.20 -4.13 -16.56
C LEU A 155 -10.70 -3.82 -16.56
N VAL A 156 -11.06 -2.61 -16.17
CA VAL A 156 -12.44 -2.11 -16.12
C VAL A 156 -12.69 -0.94 -17.09
N ARG A 157 -11.75 -0.70 -18.02
CA ARG A 157 -11.78 0.42 -18.98
C ARG A 157 -13.13 0.63 -19.65
N PRO A 158 -13.83 -0.39 -20.20
CA PRO A 158 -15.11 -0.18 -20.89
C PRO A 158 -16.24 0.29 -19.98
N TYR A 159 -16.06 0.19 -18.67
CA TYR A 159 -17.04 0.62 -17.68
C TYR A 159 -16.77 2.01 -17.12
N LEU A 160 -15.52 2.52 -17.22
CA LEU A 160 -15.06 3.75 -16.57
C LEU A 160 -15.93 4.97 -16.89
N ASP A 161 -16.28 5.16 -18.16
CA ASP A 161 -17.11 6.32 -18.58
C ASP A 161 -18.51 6.31 -17.98
N LYS A 162 -19.03 5.13 -17.62
CA LYS A 162 -20.38 4.92 -17.07
C LYS A 162 -20.37 4.71 -15.56
N MET A 163 -19.21 4.68 -14.93
CA MET A 163 -19.11 4.55 -13.48
C MET A 163 -19.68 5.77 -12.77
N THR A 164 -20.42 5.53 -11.69
CA THR A 164 -20.92 6.56 -10.78
C THR A 164 -19.78 7.23 -10.04
N LYS A 165 -20.03 8.36 -9.40
CA LYS A 165 -19.02 9.04 -8.56
C LYS A 165 -18.56 8.15 -7.39
N SER A 166 -19.49 7.36 -6.83
CA SER A 166 -19.19 6.42 -5.75
C SER A 166 -18.30 5.27 -6.24
N GLU A 167 -18.55 4.74 -7.45
CA GLU A 167 -17.72 3.72 -8.08
C GLU A 167 -16.31 4.24 -8.41
N ILE A 168 -16.22 5.47 -8.95
CA ILE A 168 -14.92 6.13 -9.20
C ILE A 168 -14.15 6.35 -7.90
N LEU A 169 -14.81 6.81 -6.83
CA LEU A 169 -14.16 6.92 -5.52
C LEU A 169 -13.66 5.57 -5.03
N CYS A 170 -14.45 4.51 -5.18
CA CYS A 170 -14.07 3.16 -4.79
C CYS A 170 -12.85 2.69 -5.57
N LEU A 171 -12.83 2.85 -6.90
CA LEU A 171 -11.68 2.54 -7.76
C LEU A 171 -10.40 3.24 -7.31
N MET A 172 -10.46 4.57 -7.09
CA MET A 172 -9.32 5.36 -6.62
C MET A 172 -8.87 4.93 -5.22
N THR A 173 -9.81 4.69 -4.30
CA THR A 173 -9.50 4.24 -2.93
C THR A 173 -8.77 2.90 -2.95
N GLY A 174 -9.19 1.98 -3.81
CA GLY A 174 -8.50 0.69 -3.97
C GLY A 174 -7.05 0.85 -4.41
N GLY A 175 -6.81 1.70 -5.39
CA GLY A 175 -5.44 1.99 -5.84
C GLY A 175 -4.57 2.63 -4.76
N PHE A 176 -5.14 3.43 -3.85
CA PHE A 176 -4.40 3.98 -2.71
C PHE A 176 -4.19 2.99 -1.56
N ALA A 177 -5.11 2.04 -1.37
CA ALA A 177 -5.08 1.12 -0.24
C ALA A 177 -4.24 -0.14 -0.47
N THR A 178 -3.80 -0.40 -1.70
CA THR A 178 -3.06 -1.61 -2.10
C THR A 178 -1.67 -1.27 -2.62
N ILE A 179 -0.81 -2.27 -2.70
CA ILE A 179 0.52 -2.19 -3.33
C ILE A 179 0.54 -2.98 -4.63
N ALA A 180 1.38 -2.56 -5.57
CA ALA A 180 1.58 -3.29 -6.81
C ALA A 180 2.49 -4.51 -6.60
N GLY A 181 2.24 -5.59 -7.34
CA GLY A 181 3.09 -6.79 -7.31
C GLY A 181 4.55 -6.51 -7.67
N GLY A 182 4.81 -5.54 -8.56
CA GLY A 182 6.15 -5.14 -8.95
C GLY A 182 7.02 -4.58 -7.81
N VAL A 183 6.42 -3.89 -6.83
CA VAL A 183 7.17 -3.33 -5.69
C VAL A 183 7.15 -4.23 -4.45
N PHE A 184 6.31 -5.27 -4.44
CA PHE A 184 6.16 -6.18 -3.32
C PHE A 184 7.48 -6.77 -2.83
N ALA A 185 8.31 -7.25 -3.77
CA ALA A 185 9.61 -7.83 -3.44
C ALA A 185 10.58 -6.82 -2.83
N ALA A 186 10.53 -5.55 -3.25
CA ALA A 186 11.33 -4.49 -2.66
C ALA A 186 10.99 -4.29 -1.17
N TYR A 187 9.70 -4.30 -0.82
CA TYR A 187 9.28 -4.16 0.58
C TYR A 187 9.64 -5.40 1.41
N VAL A 188 9.53 -6.60 0.83
CA VAL A 188 10.02 -7.83 1.47
C VAL A 188 11.52 -7.74 1.75
N ALA A 189 12.30 -7.23 0.80
CA ALA A 189 13.74 -7.07 0.97
C ALA A 189 14.10 -6.03 2.05
N PHE A 190 13.40 -4.89 2.09
CA PHE A 190 13.62 -3.89 3.15
C PHE A 190 13.34 -4.45 4.55
N LEU A 191 12.24 -5.17 4.71
CA LEU A 191 11.81 -5.66 6.02
C LEU A 191 12.52 -6.94 6.46
N GLY A 192 12.86 -7.81 5.52
CA GLY A 192 13.51 -9.09 5.79
C GLY A 192 15.05 -9.05 5.75
N GLY A 193 15.62 -7.96 5.18
CA GLY A 193 17.07 -7.82 5.04
C GLY A 193 17.66 -8.98 4.23
N GLU A 194 18.76 -9.55 4.72
CA GLU A 194 19.43 -10.69 4.10
C GLU A 194 18.90 -12.06 4.57
N SER A 195 18.02 -12.09 5.55
CA SER A 195 17.49 -13.34 6.11
C SER A 195 16.32 -13.89 5.30
N PRO A 196 16.45 -15.05 4.62
CA PRO A 196 15.35 -15.68 3.89
C PRO A 196 14.14 -15.99 4.77
N THR A 197 14.37 -16.30 6.05
CA THR A 197 13.29 -16.58 7.02
C THR A 197 12.49 -15.32 7.31
N GLU A 198 13.16 -14.21 7.59
CA GLU A 198 12.51 -12.91 7.81
C GLU A 198 11.77 -12.43 6.56
N GLN A 199 12.38 -12.54 5.39
CA GLN A 199 11.74 -12.24 4.12
C GLN A 199 10.45 -13.03 3.93
N ALA A 200 10.44 -14.33 4.25
CA ALA A 200 9.24 -15.15 4.17
C ALA A 200 8.14 -14.73 5.16
N ILE A 201 8.53 -14.30 6.37
CA ILE A 201 7.61 -13.77 7.40
C ILE A 201 6.95 -12.48 6.86
N PHE A 202 7.73 -11.51 6.39
CA PHE A 202 7.19 -10.27 5.89
C PHE A 202 6.44 -10.43 4.56
N ALA A 203 6.87 -11.31 3.68
CA ALA A 203 6.11 -11.66 2.47
C ALA A 203 4.69 -12.15 2.84
N LYS A 204 4.56 -13.02 3.86
CA LYS A 204 3.27 -13.47 4.38
C LYS A 204 2.42 -12.29 4.88
N HIS A 205 3.00 -11.39 5.69
CA HIS A 205 2.26 -10.25 6.23
C HIS A 205 1.83 -9.26 5.14
N LEU A 206 2.70 -8.96 4.17
CA LEU A 206 2.39 -8.05 3.07
C LEU A 206 1.34 -8.62 2.11
N LEU A 207 1.38 -9.94 1.81
CA LEU A 207 0.32 -10.62 1.04
C LEU A 207 -1.03 -10.54 1.78
N THR A 208 -1.01 -10.78 3.08
CA THR A 208 -2.22 -10.67 3.93
C THR A 208 -2.74 -9.23 3.93
N ALA A 209 -1.87 -8.24 4.09
CA ALA A 209 -2.23 -6.83 4.06
C ALA A 209 -2.89 -6.43 2.74
N SER A 210 -2.31 -6.84 1.60
CA SER A 210 -2.86 -6.54 0.28
C SER A 210 -4.25 -7.16 0.07
N LEU A 211 -4.46 -8.41 0.50
CA LEU A 211 -5.77 -9.06 0.42
C LEU A 211 -6.82 -8.39 1.33
N MET A 212 -6.44 -7.98 2.53
CA MET A 212 -7.32 -7.28 3.47
C MET A 212 -7.65 -5.85 3.03
N SER A 213 -6.77 -5.22 2.26
CA SER A 213 -6.94 -3.85 1.80
C SER A 213 -8.11 -3.69 0.83
N ALA A 214 -8.46 -4.70 0.03
CA ALA A 214 -9.58 -4.62 -0.90
C ALA A 214 -10.94 -4.43 -0.20
N PRO A 215 -11.38 -5.28 0.74
CA PRO A 215 -12.61 -5.02 1.49
C PRO A 215 -12.53 -3.75 2.35
N ALA A 216 -11.35 -3.39 2.90
CA ALA A 216 -11.15 -2.14 3.63
C ALA A 216 -11.42 -0.91 2.75
N ALA A 217 -10.84 -0.88 1.54
CA ALA A 217 -11.03 0.20 0.59
C ALA A 217 -12.50 0.39 0.20
N ILE A 218 -13.22 -0.71 -0.02
CA ILE A 218 -14.67 -0.68 -0.31
C ILE A 218 -15.44 -0.05 0.86
N ILE A 219 -15.19 -0.49 2.11
CA ILE A 219 -15.83 0.09 3.29
C ILE A 219 -15.59 1.59 3.33
N CYS A 220 -14.32 2.01 3.24
CA CYS A 220 -13.94 3.41 3.37
C CYS A 220 -14.56 4.28 2.26
N ALA A 221 -14.50 3.84 1.01
CA ALA A 221 -15.08 4.56 -0.11
C ALA A 221 -16.61 4.70 0.02
N LYS A 222 -17.30 3.59 0.32
CA LYS A 222 -18.78 3.57 0.43
C LYS A 222 -19.31 4.24 1.69
N MET A 223 -18.50 4.40 2.73
CA MET A 223 -18.85 5.23 3.88
C MET A 223 -18.70 6.73 3.58
N ILE A 224 -17.63 7.14 2.88
CA ILE A 224 -17.41 8.55 2.51
C ILE A 224 -18.42 9.00 1.45
N LEU A 225 -18.63 8.21 0.42
CA LEU A 225 -19.56 8.49 -0.66
C LEU A 225 -20.45 7.27 -0.92
N PRO A 226 -21.54 7.13 -0.17
CA PRO A 226 -22.51 6.06 -0.38
C PRO A 226 -23.09 6.09 -1.79
N GLU A 227 -23.45 4.92 -2.30
CA GLU A 227 -24.05 4.80 -3.61
C GLU A 227 -25.49 5.33 -3.63
N ALA A 228 -25.78 6.22 -4.56
CA ALA A 228 -27.09 6.82 -4.74
C ALA A 228 -27.64 6.64 -6.18
N GLU A 229 -26.82 6.13 -7.09
CA GLU A 229 -27.13 6.01 -8.51
C GLU A 229 -27.30 4.52 -8.89
N ILE A 230 -27.88 4.27 -10.07
CA ILE A 230 -28.03 2.91 -10.59
C ILE A 230 -26.67 2.43 -11.12
N GLN A 231 -26.16 1.37 -10.52
CA GLN A 231 -24.88 0.77 -10.90
C GLN A 231 -24.97 -0.15 -12.11
N ASN A 232 -23.85 -0.24 -12.85
CA ASN A 232 -23.70 -1.25 -13.88
C ASN A 232 -23.31 -2.60 -13.23
N ASP A 233 -24.16 -3.60 -13.37
CA ASP A 233 -23.93 -4.92 -12.76
C ASP A 233 -23.16 -5.91 -13.65
N SER A 234 -22.54 -5.43 -14.74
CA SER A 234 -21.71 -6.24 -15.62
C SER A 234 -20.53 -6.84 -14.86
N PHE A 235 -20.30 -8.14 -15.03
CA PHE A 235 -19.24 -8.87 -14.34
C PHE A 235 -18.36 -9.61 -15.38
N LYS A 236 -17.66 -8.83 -16.22
CA LYS A 236 -16.77 -9.38 -17.25
C LYS A 236 -15.41 -8.66 -17.17
N LEU A 237 -14.34 -9.42 -17.07
CA LEU A 237 -13.00 -8.90 -17.32
C LEU A 237 -12.85 -8.65 -18.82
N VAL A 238 -12.29 -7.50 -19.16
CA VAL A 238 -12.00 -7.17 -20.55
C VAL A 238 -10.54 -7.43 -20.83
N ASP A 239 -10.29 -8.27 -21.80
CA ASP A 239 -8.95 -8.78 -22.14
C ASP A 239 -8.40 -8.02 -23.38
N GLU A 240 -8.54 -6.68 -23.38
CA GLU A 240 -8.10 -5.84 -24.52
C GLU A 240 -6.56 -5.72 -24.66
N GLN A 241 -5.80 -6.15 -23.65
CA GLN A 241 -4.33 -5.99 -23.61
C GLN A 241 -3.58 -7.32 -23.50
N LYS A 242 -4.11 -8.37 -24.07
CA LYS A 242 -3.37 -9.63 -24.08
C LYS A 242 -2.15 -9.51 -24.98
N SER A 243 -0.96 -9.70 -24.40
CA SER A 243 0.28 -9.76 -25.16
C SER A 243 0.18 -10.83 -26.24
N THR A 244 0.75 -10.58 -27.40
CA THR A 244 0.65 -11.49 -28.56
C THR A 244 1.35 -12.82 -28.31
N ASN A 245 2.41 -12.82 -27.51
CA ASN A 245 3.18 -14.00 -27.14
C ASN A 245 3.97 -13.75 -25.83
N ILE A 246 4.67 -14.79 -25.37
CA ILE A 246 5.49 -14.75 -24.14
C ILE A 246 6.57 -13.65 -24.19
N PHE A 247 7.23 -13.49 -25.34
CA PHE A 247 8.29 -12.49 -25.47
C PHE A 247 7.75 -11.08 -25.42
N ASP A 248 6.59 -10.84 -26.02
CA ASP A 248 5.89 -9.56 -25.95
C ASP A 248 5.46 -9.25 -24.50
N ALA A 249 4.94 -10.24 -23.76
CA ALA A 249 4.62 -10.10 -22.36
C ALA A 249 5.85 -9.73 -21.50
N LEU A 250 6.95 -10.45 -21.67
CA LEU A 250 8.21 -10.20 -20.95
C LEU A 250 8.78 -8.82 -21.29
N THR A 251 8.83 -8.45 -22.57
CA THR A 251 9.39 -7.17 -23.02
C THR A 251 8.54 -5.99 -22.49
N SER A 252 7.22 -6.10 -22.59
CA SER A 252 6.30 -5.08 -22.08
C SER A 252 6.42 -4.94 -20.57
N GLY A 253 6.40 -6.06 -19.82
CA GLY A 253 6.55 -6.04 -18.37
C GLY A 253 7.93 -5.52 -17.93
N THR A 254 9.01 -5.85 -18.64
CA THR A 254 10.35 -5.30 -18.39
C THR A 254 10.37 -3.79 -18.60
N SER A 255 9.79 -3.29 -19.68
CA SER A 255 9.74 -1.85 -19.99
C SER A 255 8.96 -1.08 -18.92
N GLN A 256 7.81 -1.62 -18.47
CA GLN A 256 7.02 -1.04 -17.40
C GLN A 256 7.79 -1.06 -16.06
N GLY A 257 8.43 -2.19 -15.75
CA GLY A 257 9.26 -2.34 -14.55
C GLY A 257 10.45 -1.40 -14.53
N LEU A 258 11.11 -1.18 -15.68
CA LEU A 258 12.22 -0.23 -15.82
C LEU A 258 11.75 1.20 -15.53
N LEU A 259 10.64 1.62 -16.13
CA LEU A 259 10.08 2.94 -15.89
C LEU A 259 9.69 3.12 -14.40
N LEU A 260 9.09 2.10 -13.81
CA LEU A 260 8.72 2.13 -12.39
C LEU A 260 9.97 2.22 -11.49
N ALA A 261 10.98 1.38 -11.70
CA ALA A 261 12.22 1.40 -10.93
C ALA A 261 12.97 2.74 -11.07
N PHE A 262 13.04 3.28 -12.29
CA PHE A 262 13.66 4.57 -12.52
C PHE A 262 12.91 5.71 -11.81
N ASN A 263 11.59 5.73 -11.88
CA ASN A 263 10.77 6.70 -11.18
C ASN A 263 10.92 6.59 -9.67
N VAL A 264 10.94 5.37 -9.11
CA VAL A 264 11.16 5.14 -7.68
C VAL A 264 12.53 5.68 -7.27
N GLY A 265 13.60 5.36 -8.01
CA GLY A 265 14.94 5.87 -7.72
C GLY A 265 15.02 7.41 -7.78
N ALA A 266 14.42 8.03 -8.80
CA ALA A 266 14.38 9.48 -8.95
C ALA A 266 13.61 10.15 -7.80
N ILE A 267 12.45 9.57 -7.42
CA ILE A 267 11.63 10.06 -6.31
C ILE A 267 12.41 9.97 -4.99
N LEU A 268 13.10 8.86 -4.72
CA LEU A 268 13.90 8.71 -3.50
C LEU A 268 14.96 9.81 -3.39
N ILE A 269 15.68 10.11 -4.47
CA ILE A 269 16.70 11.18 -4.49
C ILE A 269 16.05 12.54 -4.18
N VAL A 270 14.98 12.87 -4.89
CA VAL A 270 14.32 14.18 -4.75
C VAL A 270 13.71 14.34 -3.36
N PHE A 271 12.97 13.35 -2.87
CA PHE A 271 12.31 13.48 -1.58
C PHE A 271 13.29 13.49 -0.40
N THR A 272 14.34 12.67 -0.44
CA THR A 272 15.41 12.73 0.59
C THR A 272 16.07 14.12 0.61
N GLY A 273 16.34 14.69 -0.56
CA GLY A 273 16.84 16.06 -0.67
C GLY A 273 15.85 17.11 -0.14
N MET A 274 14.54 16.95 -0.42
CA MET A 274 13.50 17.85 0.07
C MET A 274 13.31 17.77 1.60
N VAL A 275 13.43 16.58 2.17
CA VAL A 275 13.40 16.39 3.64
C VAL A 275 14.61 17.10 4.26
N ALA A 276 15.81 16.90 3.72
CA ALA A 276 17.01 17.59 4.19
C ALA A 276 16.85 19.12 4.10
N LEU A 277 16.29 19.64 2.99
CA LEU A 277 15.99 21.06 2.85
C LEU A 277 14.96 21.54 3.89
N ALA A 278 13.88 20.77 4.11
CA ALA A 278 12.86 21.11 5.10
C ALA A 278 13.47 21.15 6.52
N ASN A 279 14.31 20.17 6.86
CA ASN A 279 14.99 20.15 8.15
C ASN A 279 15.93 21.34 8.34
N PHE A 280 16.69 21.71 7.30
CA PHE A 280 17.51 22.91 7.32
C PHE A 280 16.67 24.18 7.53
N LEU A 281 15.56 24.32 6.82
CA LEU A 281 14.67 25.48 6.97
C LEU A 281 14.02 25.53 8.35
N LEU A 282 13.60 24.39 8.89
CA LEU A 282 13.02 24.32 10.23
C LEU A 282 14.05 24.62 11.32
N SER A 283 15.17 23.91 11.34
CA SER A 283 16.16 24.02 12.41
C SER A 283 17.04 25.26 12.30
N ASP A 284 17.67 25.49 11.14
CA ASP A 284 18.72 26.51 11.01
C ASP A 284 18.18 27.89 10.60
N VAL A 285 17.06 27.94 9.85
CA VAL A 285 16.49 29.23 9.41
C VAL A 285 15.37 29.73 10.33
N LEU A 286 14.57 28.81 10.90
CA LEU A 286 13.42 29.22 11.73
C LEU A 286 13.75 29.13 13.24
N VAL A 287 14.12 27.95 13.74
CA VAL A 287 14.23 27.70 15.19
C VAL A 287 15.41 28.41 15.82
N LYS A 288 16.63 28.23 15.29
CA LYS A 288 17.84 28.86 15.84
C LYS A 288 17.82 30.39 15.86
N PRO A 289 17.48 31.08 14.73
CA PRO A 289 17.50 32.54 14.73
C PRO A 289 16.41 33.18 15.59
N LEU A 290 15.30 32.47 15.82
CA LEU A 290 14.22 32.95 16.70
C LEU A 290 14.43 32.56 18.17
N GLY A 291 15.49 31.76 18.48
CA GLY A 291 15.78 31.30 19.83
C GLY A 291 14.69 30.42 20.43
N ILE A 292 13.91 29.71 19.57
CA ILE A 292 12.79 28.86 20.00
C ILE A 292 13.31 27.67 20.82
N ASP A 293 14.45 27.12 20.44
CA ASP A 293 15.16 26.06 21.16
C ASP A 293 15.50 26.45 22.57
N SER A 294 16.09 27.62 22.75
CA SER A 294 16.46 28.17 24.06
C SER A 294 15.25 28.58 24.89
N LEU A 295 14.19 29.11 24.24
CA LEU A 295 12.94 29.49 24.89
C LEU A 295 12.18 28.29 25.45
N LEU A 296 12.17 27.18 24.69
CA LEU A 296 11.46 25.95 25.07
C LEU A 296 12.34 24.98 25.87
N GLY A 297 13.66 25.19 25.93
CA GLY A 297 14.63 24.27 26.55
C GLY A 297 14.71 22.92 25.81
N ILE A 298 14.45 22.91 24.49
CA ILE A 298 14.40 21.72 23.63
C ILE A 298 15.56 21.81 22.64
N ASP A 299 16.27 20.70 22.45
CA ASP A 299 17.37 20.64 21.47
C ASP A 299 16.86 20.91 20.04
N VAL A 300 17.67 21.65 19.27
CA VAL A 300 17.33 21.99 17.86
C VAL A 300 17.10 20.75 17.00
N SER A 301 17.79 19.64 17.30
CA SER A 301 17.62 18.36 16.59
C SER A 301 16.21 17.77 16.72
N PHE A 302 15.41 18.25 17.66
CA PHE A 302 14.01 17.88 17.79
C PHE A 302 13.14 18.46 16.67
N PHE A 303 13.52 19.59 16.10
CA PHE A 303 12.74 20.31 15.08
C PHE A 303 13.08 19.81 13.68
N THR A 304 12.85 18.52 13.44
CA THR A 304 12.92 17.91 12.12
C THR A 304 11.53 17.56 11.62
N LEU A 305 11.38 17.50 10.29
CA LEU A 305 10.11 17.11 9.66
C LEU A 305 9.64 15.74 10.17
N GLU A 306 10.56 14.79 10.29
CA GLU A 306 10.30 13.44 10.75
C GLU A 306 9.76 13.42 12.18
N ASN A 307 10.38 14.17 13.10
CA ASN A 307 9.90 14.29 14.48
C ASN A 307 8.52 14.94 14.56
N LEU A 308 8.31 16.02 13.81
CA LEU A 308 7.00 16.70 13.77
C LEU A 308 5.90 15.78 13.25
N LEU A 309 6.18 15.04 12.17
CA LEU A 309 5.26 14.02 11.65
C LEU A 309 5.04 12.91 12.67
N GLY A 310 6.09 12.48 13.37
CA GLY A 310 6.03 11.49 14.44
C GLY A 310 5.02 11.89 15.52
N TRP A 311 5.12 13.09 16.05
CA TRP A 311 4.20 13.60 17.06
C TRP A 311 2.79 13.79 16.53
N PHE A 312 2.63 14.28 15.31
CA PHE A 312 1.32 14.47 14.69
C PHE A 312 0.57 13.15 14.49
N PHE A 313 1.27 12.11 14.05
CA PHE A 313 0.67 10.80 13.79
C PHE A 313 0.76 9.81 14.97
N ALA A 314 1.45 10.15 16.07
CA ALA A 314 1.53 9.30 17.26
C ALA A 314 0.15 8.86 17.80
N PRO A 315 -0.87 9.73 17.87
CA PRO A 315 -2.21 9.30 18.28
C PRO A 315 -2.82 8.26 17.34
N VAL A 316 -2.53 8.35 16.04
CA VAL A 316 -3.01 7.37 15.04
C VAL A 316 -2.26 6.05 15.20
N ALA A 317 -0.95 6.08 15.42
CA ALA A 317 -0.15 4.89 15.71
C ALA A 317 -0.63 4.18 17.00
N TRP A 318 -0.92 4.95 18.04
CA TRP A 318 -1.49 4.42 19.27
C TRP A 318 -2.86 3.76 19.02
N LEU A 319 -3.70 4.41 18.22
CA LEU A 319 -5.06 3.96 17.93
C LEU A 319 -5.10 2.61 17.20
N ILE A 320 -4.18 2.36 16.26
CA ILE A 320 -4.09 1.07 15.55
C ILE A 320 -3.47 -0.05 16.40
N GLY A 321 -2.97 0.26 17.60
CA GLY A 321 -2.50 -0.72 18.58
C GLY A 321 -0.99 -0.84 18.71
N VAL A 322 -0.21 0.09 18.14
CA VAL A 322 1.25 0.15 18.30
C VAL A 322 1.61 0.35 19.78
N ASP A 323 2.66 -0.31 20.24
CA ASP A 323 3.12 -0.19 21.63
C ASP A 323 3.53 1.24 21.97
N SER A 324 3.23 1.66 23.19
CA SER A 324 3.35 3.07 23.62
C SER A 324 4.78 3.62 23.48
N VAL A 325 5.80 2.75 23.53
CA VAL A 325 7.20 3.12 23.36
C VAL A 325 7.51 3.44 21.90
N ASP A 326 6.81 2.80 20.96
CA ASP A 326 7.09 2.87 19.52
C ASP A 326 6.17 3.84 18.77
N ILE A 327 5.15 4.43 19.42
CA ILE A 327 4.13 5.24 18.74
C ILE A 327 4.71 6.44 17.99
N HIS A 328 5.77 7.03 18.49
CA HIS A 328 6.41 8.18 17.83
C HIS A 328 7.10 7.76 16.52
N LEU A 329 7.90 6.68 16.55
CA LEU A 329 8.60 6.20 15.36
C LEU A 329 7.63 5.65 14.31
N VAL A 330 6.58 4.92 14.73
CA VAL A 330 5.54 4.47 13.79
C VAL A 330 4.72 5.66 13.29
N GLY A 331 4.45 6.67 14.12
CA GLY A 331 3.84 7.94 13.70
C GLY A 331 4.66 8.64 12.62
N GLN A 332 5.99 8.69 12.79
CA GLN A 332 6.92 9.22 11.79
C GLN A 332 6.75 8.48 10.45
N LEU A 333 6.77 7.14 10.45
CA LEU A 333 6.59 6.33 9.25
C LEU A 333 5.23 6.59 8.55
N LEU A 334 4.15 6.77 9.33
CA LEU A 334 2.83 7.12 8.78
C LEU A 334 2.84 8.50 8.11
N GLY A 335 3.52 9.46 8.71
CA GLY A 335 3.72 10.79 8.15
C GLY A 335 4.56 10.77 6.88
N GLU A 336 5.68 10.08 6.89
CA GLU A 336 6.55 9.85 5.72
C GLU A 336 5.79 9.21 4.57
N LYS A 337 5.00 8.16 4.84
CA LYS A 337 4.14 7.55 3.84
C LYS A 337 3.22 8.56 3.17
N LEU A 338 2.54 9.40 3.95
CA LEU A 338 1.56 10.35 3.43
C LEU A 338 2.20 11.50 2.64
N VAL A 339 3.29 12.06 3.18
CA VAL A 339 3.93 13.27 2.63
C VAL A 339 4.90 12.92 1.50
N LEU A 340 5.70 11.88 1.69
CA LEU A 340 6.68 11.40 0.73
C LEU A 340 6.08 10.26 -0.11
N ASN A 341 6.28 9.04 0.35
CA ASN A 341 5.65 7.82 -0.17
C ASN A 341 5.91 6.63 0.77
N GLU A 342 5.22 5.53 0.50
CA GLU A 342 5.37 4.28 1.24
C GLU A 342 6.73 3.61 1.04
N PHE A 343 7.42 3.87 -0.07
CA PHE A 343 8.72 3.26 -0.35
C PHE A 343 9.80 3.76 0.63
N VAL A 344 9.83 5.08 0.88
CA VAL A 344 10.67 5.70 1.93
C VAL A 344 10.29 5.15 3.30
N ALA A 345 9.00 5.11 3.61
CA ALA A 345 8.53 4.62 4.91
C ALA A 345 8.90 3.15 5.16
N TYR A 346 8.83 2.27 4.15
CA TYR A 346 9.29 0.88 4.27
C TYR A 346 10.79 0.75 4.39
N SER A 347 11.56 1.57 3.68
CA SER A 347 13.02 1.63 3.82
C SER A 347 13.41 1.99 5.25
N ASN A 348 12.77 3.04 5.82
CA ASN A 348 13.01 3.49 7.18
C ASN A 348 12.51 2.47 8.22
N LEU A 349 11.37 1.80 7.98
CA LEU A 349 10.90 0.71 8.84
C LEU A 349 11.92 -0.44 8.89
N GLY A 350 12.51 -0.80 7.75
CA GLY A 350 13.58 -1.78 7.67
C GLY A 350 14.80 -1.36 8.49
N GLU A 351 15.25 -0.11 8.34
CA GLU A 351 16.36 0.46 9.12
C GLU A 351 16.06 0.47 10.63
N PHE A 352 14.85 0.90 11.02
CA PHE A 352 14.46 0.93 12.44
C PHE A 352 14.43 -0.47 13.05
N LYS A 353 14.01 -1.49 12.27
CA LYS A 353 14.06 -2.88 12.68
C LYS A 353 15.50 -3.38 12.81
N GLU A 354 16.36 -3.16 11.80
CA GLU A 354 17.75 -3.60 11.77
C GLU A 354 18.55 -3.04 12.94
N HIS A 355 18.37 -1.76 13.25
CA HIS A 355 19.03 -1.09 14.35
C HIS A 355 18.31 -1.22 15.70
N SER A 356 17.29 -2.07 15.79
CA SER A 356 16.50 -2.29 17.03
C SER A 356 15.94 -0.98 17.64
N LYS A 357 15.62 0.01 16.80
CA LYS A 357 14.99 1.27 17.24
C LYS A 357 13.54 1.05 17.67
N LEU A 358 12.83 0.08 17.05
CA LEU A 358 11.53 -0.37 17.47
C LEU A 358 11.70 -1.51 18.49
N HIS A 359 10.99 -1.40 19.61
CA HIS A 359 11.12 -2.31 20.75
C HIS A 359 10.22 -3.54 20.63
N SER A 360 9.15 -3.44 19.85
CA SER A 360 8.14 -4.50 19.73
C SER A 360 8.04 -5.02 18.30
N GLU A 361 8.18 -6.33 18.15
CA GLU A 361 7.93 -7.02 16.87
C GLU A 361 6.48 -6.77 16.38
N ARG A 362 5.53 -6.68 17.31
CA ARG A 362 4.15 -6.32 17.03
C ARG A 362 4.06 -4.94 16.39
N SER A 363 4.79 -3.94 16.89
CA SER A 363 4.83 -2.59 16.30
C SER A 363 5.33 -2.62 14.85
N VAL A 364 6.35 -3.42 14.56
CA VAL A 364 6.87 -3.61 13.18
C VAL A 364 5.81 -4.23 12.28
N ILE A 365 5.11 -5.27 12.76
CA ILE A 365 4.05 -5.91 11.99
C ILE A 365 2.91 -4.92 11.73
N LEU A 366 2.39 -4.23 12.74
CA LEU A 366 1.29 -3.27 12.58
C LEU A 366 1.68 -2.11 11.65
N ALA A 367 2.91 -1.60 11.77
CA ALA A 367 3.44 -0.60 10.85
C ALA A 367 3.46 -1.14 9.42
N SER A 368 3.88 -2.39 9.18
CA SER A 368 3.91 -2.97 7.84
C SER A 368 2.52 -3.02 7.18
N TYR A 369 1.45 -3.27 7.94
CA TYR A 369 0.06 -3.20 7.43
C TYR A 369 -0.39 -1.76 7.19
N ALA A 370 -0.10 -0.86 8.12
CA ALA A 370 -0.50 0.53 8.00
C ALA A 370 0.21 1.25 6.83
N LEU A 371 1.42 0.83 6.50
CA LEU A 371 2.18 1.32 5.36
C LEU A 371 1.75 0.71 4.01
N CYS A 372 1.04 -0.43 4.02
CA CYS A 372 0.69 -1.19 2.83
C CYS A 372 -0.33 -0.46 1.96
N GLY A 373 0.14 0.37 1.03
CA GLY A 373 -0.70 1.09 0.06
C GLY A 373 -0.07 2.40 -0.41
N PHE A 374 -0.42 2.79 -1.63
CA PHE A 374 0.08 4.00 -2.32
C PHE A 374 -0.60 5.30 -1.87
N ALA A 375 -1.06 5.37 -0.61
CA ALA A 375 -1.79 6.51 -0.08
C ALA A 375 -0.83 7.67 0.28
N ASN A 376 -0.42 8.44 -0.74
CA ASN A 376 0.41 9.63 -0.62
C ASN A 376 -0.05 10.75 -1.59
N PHE A 377 0.42 11.99 -1.38
CA PHE A 377 0.00 13.14 -2.19
C PHE A 377 0.36 13.00 -3.67
N ALA A 378 1.54 12.47 -3.99
CA ALA A 378 1.97 12.31 -5.38
C ALA A 378 1.08 11.31 -6.14
N SER A 379 0.63 10.25 -5.47
CA SER A 379 -0.24 9.24 -6.05
C SER A 379 -1.62 9.78 -6.47
N VAL A 380 -2.09 10.89 -5.88
CA VAL A 380 -3.32 11.56 -6.33
C VAL A 380 -3.16 12.05 -7.78
N GLY A 381 -2.05 12.71 -8.08
CA GLY A 381 -1.73 13.16 -9.43
C GLY A 381 -1.60 11.99 -10.41
N ILE A 382 -0.89 10.94 -10.00
CA ILE A 382 -0.66 9.74 -10.82
C ILE A 382 -1.99 9.07 -11.18
N GLN A 383 -2.89 8.86 -10.22
CA GLN A 383 -4.19 8.23 -10.48
C GLN A 383 -5.09 9.10 -11.34
N VAL A 384 -5.19 10.41 -11.03
CA VAL A 384 -6.02 11.34 -11.81
C VAL A 384 -5.54 11.37 -13.26
N ALA A 385 -4.23 11.46 -13.50
CA ALA A 385 -3.67 11.46 -14.84
C ALA A 385 -3.89 10.11 -15.55
N GLY A 386 -3.55 9.00 -14.90
CA GLY A 386 -3.65 7.66 -15.47
C GLY A 386 -5.08 7.27 -15.85
N ILE A 387 -6.05 7.49 -14.95
CA ILE A 387 -7.45 7.14 -15.23
C ILE A 387 -8.08 8.11 -16.25
N ALA A 388 -7.72 9.41 -16.21
CA ALA A 388 -8.24 10.39 -17.16
C ALA A 388 -7.81 10.14 -18.61
N ILE A 389 -6.69 9.47 -18.86
CA ILE A 389 -6.27 9.03 -20.20
C ILE A 389 -7.23 7.94 -20.70
N LEU A 390 -7.71 7.05 -19.82
CA LEU A 390 -8.60 5.95 -20.17
C LEU A 390 -10.07 6.40 -20.30
N ALA A 391 -10.49 7.36 -19.48
CA ALA A 391 -11.85 7.90 -19.42
C ALA A 391 -11.80 9.43 -19.25
N PRO A 392 -11.60 10.21 -20.35
CA PRO A 392 -11.51 11.67 -20.27
C PRO A 392 -12.78 12.33 -19.70
N SER A 393 -13.95 11.72 -19.89
CA SER A 393 -15.24 12.17 -19.34
C SER A 393 -15.23 12.23 -17.80
N GLN A 394 -14.47 11.37 -17.14
CA GLN A 394 -14.37 11.26 -15.68
C GLN A 394 -13.36 12.21 -15.05
N ARG A 395 -12.54 12.92 -15.83
CA ARG A 395 -11.46 13.80 -15.33
C ARG A 395 -11.91 14.76 -14.23
N LYS A 396 -13.10 15.36 -14.40
CA LYS A 396 -13.70 16.28 -13.42
C LYS A 396 -14.05 15.58 -12.09
N ASN A 397 -14.56 14.37 -12.15
CA ASN A 397 -14.88 13.56 -10.98
C ASN A 397 -13.60 13.12 -10.29
N LEU A 398 -12.62 12.58 -11.02
CA LEU A 398 -11.32 12.15 -10.50
C LEU A 398 -10.62 13.27 -9.70
N THR A 399 -10.53 14.47 -10.29
CA THR A 399 -9.90 15.63 -9.61
C THR A 399 -10.64 16.03 -8.33
N LYS A 400 -11.98 16.03 -8.35
CA LYS A 400 -12.80 16.38 -7.17
C LYS A 400 -12.73 15.32 -6.07
N LEU A 401 -12.59 14.07 -6.44
CA LEU A 401 -12.59 12.93 -5.52
C LEU A 401 -11.19 12.57 -5.00
N GLY A 402 -10.12 13.07 -5.61
CA GLY A 402 -8.74 12.70 -5.30
C GLY A 402 -8.39 12.80 -3.82
N TRP A 403 -8.74 13.91 -3.17
CA TRP A 403 -8.51 14.09 -1.72
C TRP A 403 -9.32 13.10 -0.88
N LYS A 404 -10.57 12.85 -1.23
CA LYS A 404 -11.42 11.88 -0.53
C LYS A 404 -10.91 10.46 -0.69
N ALA A 405 -10.43 10.14 -1.88
CA ALA A 405 -9.83 8.83 -2.17
C ALA A 405 -8.52 8.62 -1.38
N LEU A 406 -7.67 9.65 -1.29
CA LEU A 406 -6.46 9.61 -0.48
C LEU A 406 -6.78 9.37 1.00
N MET A 407 -7.73 10.13 1.56
CA MET A 407 -8.18 9.94 2.94
C MET A 407 -8.77 8.53 3.15
N ALA A 408 -9.63 8.07 2.23
CA ALA A 408 -10.23 6.74 2.29
C ALA A 408 -9.18 5.64 2.21
N GLY A 409 -8.19 5.75 1.33
CA GLY A 409 -7.09 4.79 1.17
C GLY A 409 -6.19 4.74 2.40
N THR A 410 -5.84 5.90 2.97
CA THR A 410 -5.09 5.98 4.23
C THR A 410 -5.85 5.26 5.36
N ILE A 411 -7.12 5.58 5.54
CA ILE A 411 -7.95 4.94 6.59
C ILE A 411 -8.10 3.44 6.30
N ALA A 412 -8.18 2.99 5.06
CA ALA A 412 -8.26 1.57 4.71
C ALA A 412 -7.01 0.79 5.15
N CYS A 413 -5.81 1.35 4.98
CA CYS A 413 -4.57 0.76 5.48
C CYS A 413 -4.56 0.68 7.01
N LEU A 414 -4.95 1.77 7.69
CA LEU A 414 -5.05 1.82 9.15
C LEU A 414 -6.11 0.85 9.69
N LEU A 415 -7.24 0.70 8.99
CA LEU A 415 -8.29 -0.24 9.33
C LEU A 415 -7.79 -1.69 9.24
N SER A 416 -7.03 -2.01 8.19
CA SER A 416 -6.40 -3.32 8.05
C SER A 416 -5.41 -3.61 9.17
N ALA A 417 -4.58 -2.64 9.56
CA ALA A 417 -3.69 -2.75 10.71
C ALA A 417 -4.46 -2.96 12.03
N SER A 418 -5.55 -2.20 12.25
CA SER A 418 -6.40 -2.33 13.44
C SER A 418 -7.08 -3.70 13.52
N VAL A 419 -7.55 -4.24 12.39
CA VAL A 419 -8.17 -5.58 12.35
C VAL A 419 -7.11 -6.67 12.60
N VAL A 420 -5.91 -6.54 12.05
CA VAL A 420 -4.81 -7.48 12.32
C VAL A 420 -4.39 -7.44 13.79
N ASN A 421 -4.41 -6.26 14.42
CA ASN A 421 -4.16 -6.11 15.85
C ASN A 421 -5.10 -6.97 16.73
N LEU A 422 -6.29 -7.33 16.24
CA LEU A 422 -7.22 -8.23 16.95
C LEU A 422 -6.81 -9.71 16.84
N VAL A 423 -5.93 -10.04 15.92
CA VAL A 423 -5.59 -11.44 15.56
C VAL A 423 -4.18 -11.82 16.01
N ILE A 424 -3.22 -10.90 15.98
CA ILE A 424 -1.82 -11.12 16.42
C ILE A 424 -1.65 -10.84 17.95
#